data_0bbe121ea2583ae4bca08e9fb45d9aad
#
_entry.id   0bbe121ea2583ae4bca08e9fb45d9aad
#
_cell.length_a   1.000
_cell.length_b   1.000
_cell.length_c   1.000
_cell.angle_alpha   90.00
_cell.angle_beta   90.00
_cell.angle_gamma   90.00
#
_symmetry.space_group_name_H-M   'P 1'
#
loop_
_entity.id
_entity.type
_entity.pdbx_description
1 polymer ?
#
loop_
_entity_poly.entity_id
_entity_poly.type
_entity_poly.pdbx_seq_one_letter_code
_entity_poly.pdbx_strand_id
1 'polypeptide(L)'
;VLANNPISQDDSEQNFDDSFTLTNTQHNFLSTLNEEQKLQLAVDHWSQMTTPQSIESDIKPSTGILNLAIGSFDPLSEQLPLLDSNLLRYDDNLVTGLAIIQLFSHDGAVLESLSKDYDFTVLDFISDEGWLIRLPQSGVGLADLQQDSRIRWAGVEHPAMRISPLILDNPASFSKIAIVPASDLAVAGLSTLAKDIVAYGAESTWCGVGICEVNIASSNVATVIKQIAFDGRVIWQEPSYDLELHNAVAGALSGVLGVSNNATFTLDGSGEMIAITDTGLDRDHPDIVGRVIG
;
A
#
# COMPACT_ATOMS: atom_id res chain seq x y z
N VAL A 1 0.69 1.92 -0.87
CA VAL A 1 0.10 3.24 -0.53
C VAL A 1 -1.33 2.97 -0.09
N LEU A 2 -1.61 3.07 1.20
CA LEU A 2 -2.97 2.91 1.73
C LEU A 2 -3.72 4.23 1.52
N ALA A 3 -4.60 4.28 0.54
CA ALA A 3 -5.53 5.38 0.39
C ALA A 3 -6.54 5.34 1.55
N ASN A 4 -6.48 6.33 2.45
CA ASN A 4 -7.52 6.56 3.44
C ASN A 4 -8.74 7.17 2.74
N ASN A 5 -9.72 6.34 2.40
CA ASN A 5 -11.04 6.84 2.09
C ASN A 5 -11.71 7.37 3.36
N PRO A 6 -12.29 8.56 3.36
CA PRO A 6 -13.20 8.96 4.42
C PRO A 6 -14.44 8.06 4.33
N ILE A 7 -14.65 7.26 5.35
CA ILE A 7 -15.87 6.45 5.53
C ILE A 7 -17.04 7.43 5.60
N SER A 8 -17.87 7.46 4.56
CA SER A 8 -19.21 8.01 4.68
C SER A 8 -19.96 7.13 5.68
N GLN A 9 -20.43 7.74 6.77
CA GLN A 9 -21.38 7.12 7.65
C GLN A 9 -22.66 6.84 6.86
N ASP A 10 -22.80 5.64 6.38
CA ASP A 10 -24.10 5.06 6.06
C ASP A 10 -24.35 4.00 7.13
N ASP A 11 -25.30 4.33 8.01
CA ASP A 11 -25.74 3.51 9.14
C ASP A 11 -26.51 2.27 8.62
N SER A 12 -25.79 1.32 8.07
CA SER A 12 -26.22 -0.06 8.07
C SER A 12 -25.33 -0.81 9.04
N GLU A 13 -25.78 -0.90 10.28
CA GLU A 13 -25.29 -1.85 11.28
C GLU A 13 -25.32 -3.26 10.68
N GLN A 14 -24.27 -3.66 9.97
CA GLN A 14 -23.95 -5.07 9.89
C GLN A 14 -23.35 -5.44 11.23
N ASN A 15 -24.20 -6.02 12.07
CA ASN A 15 -23.78 -6.79 13.23
C ASN A 15 -22.75 -7.82 12.78
N PHE A 16 -21.47 -7.47 12.89
CA PHE A 16 -20.44 -8.46 13.07
C PHE A 16 -20.69 -9.07 14.44
N ASP A 17 -21.27 -10.26 14.44
CA ASP A 17 -21.43 -11.07 15.64
C ASP A 17 -20.01 -11.47 16.10
N ASP A 18 -19.41 -10.66 16.95
CA ASP A 18 -18.11 -10.86 17.60
C ASP A 18 -18.18 -11.97 18.67
N SER A 19 -19.03 -12.96 18.50
CA SER A 19 -19.12 -14.09 19.41
C SER A 19 -18.19 -15.24 19.02
N PHE A 20 -16.88 -15.02 18.92
CA PHE A 20 -15.90 -16.06 19.22
C PHE A 20 -15.76 -16.23 20.74
N THR A 21 -16.85 -16.32 21.45
CA THR A 21 -16.86 -16.81 22.82
C THR A 21 -16.86 -18.33 22.76
N LEU A 22 -15.70 -18.92 23.06
CA LEU A 22 -15.60 -20.36 23.30
C LEU A 22 -16.72 -20.73 24.30
N THR A 23 -17.53 -21.68 23.91
CA THR A 23 -18.56 -22.21 24.87
C THR A 23 -17.84 -22.80 26.07
N ASN A 24 -18.48 -22.80 27.24
CA ASN A 24 -17.91 -23.41 28.46
C ASN A 24 -17.46 -24.87 28.22
N THR A 25 -18.08 -25.57 27.29
CA THR A 25 -17.72 -26.94 26.90
C THR A 25 -16.38 -26.95 26.11
N GLN A 26 -16.12 -25.98 25.22
CA GLN A 26 -14.88 -25.87 24.51
C GLN A 26 -13.73 -25.44 25.42
N HIS A 27 -13.99 -24.51 26.34
CA HIS A 27 -13.02 -24.12 27.35
C HIS A 27 -12.62 -25.31 28.26
N ASN A 28 -13.59 -26.08 28.73
CA ASN A 28 -13.34 -27.28 29.52
C ASN A 28 -12.58 -28.34 28.75
N PHE A 29 -12.88 -28.53 27.45
CA PHE A 29 -12.16 -29.48 26.61
C PHE A 29 -10.69 -29.05 26.41
N LEU A 30 -10.43 -27.80 26.07
CA LEU A 30 -9.06 -27.30 25.89
C LEU A 30 -8.22 -27.36 27.16
N SER A 31 -8.85 -27.19 28.35
CA SER A 31 -8.15 -27.30 29.63
C SER A 31 -7.73 -28.73 29.99
N THR A 32 -8.27 -29.75 29.31
CA THR A 32 -7.90 -31.16 29.54
C THR A 32 -6.73 -31.60 28.66
N LEU A 33 -6.37 -30.83 27.65
CA LEU A 33 -5.29 -31.14 26.71
C LEU A 33 -3.93 -30.68 27.25
N ASN A 34 -2.91 -31.49 27.00
CA ASN A 34 -1.52 -31.04 27.18
C ASN A 34 -1.09 -30.13 26.02
N GLU A 35 0.08 -29.46 26.12
CA GLU A 35 0.54 -28.47 25.14
C GLU A 35 0.77 -29.09 23.75
N GLU A 36 1.28 -30.32 23.70
CA GLU A 36 1.49 -31.03 22.43
C GLU A 36 0.16 -31.35 21.73
N GLN A 37 -0.88 -31.73 22.48
CA GLN A 37 -2.21 -31.98 21.98
C GLN A 37 -2.91 -30.70 21.50
N LYS A 38 -2.71 -29.57 22.21
CA LYS A 38 -3.21 -28.26 21.78
C LYS A 38 -2.56 -27.83 20.48
N LEU A 39 -1.23 -28.01 20.38
CA LEU A 39 -0.48 -27.68 19.16
C LEU A 39 -0.95 -28.56 17.99
N GLN A 40 -1.13 -29.85 18.20
CA GLN A 40 -1.62 -30.76 17.16
C GLN A 40 -3.03 -30.37 16.70
N LEU A 41 -3.91 -30.00 17.64
CA LEU A 41 -5.26 -29.54 17.32
C LEU A 41 -5.25 -28.26 16.48
N ALA A 42 -4.35 -27.33 16.79
CA ALA A 42 -4.17 -26.09 16.03
C ALA A 42 -3.64 -26.39 14.62
N VAL A 43 -2.65 -27.28 14.48
CA VAL A 43 -2.11 -27.72 13.18
C VAL A 43 -3.18 -28.42 12.34
N ASP A 44 -3.97 -29.31 12.95
CA ASP A 44 -5.04 -30.01 12.24
C ASP A 44 -6.14 -29.04 11.80
N HIS A 45 -6.50 -28.09 12.63
CA HIS A 45 -7.46 -27.04 12.27
C HIS A 45 -6.93 -26.13 11.15
N TRP A 46 -5.66 -25.73 11.23
CA TRP A 46 -5.00 -24.95 10.19
C TRP A 46 -4.92 -25.72 8.88
N SER A 47 -4.57 -27.01 8.92
CA SER A 47 -4.51 -27.84 7.72
C SER A 47 -5.88 -28.04 7.05
N GLN A 48 -6.97 -28.04 7.83
CA GLN A 48 -8.34 -28.07 7.30
C GLN A 48 -8.75 -26.74 6.69
N MET A 49 -8.29 -25.62 7.24
CA MET A 49 -8.51 -24.29 6.67
C MET A 49 -7.67 -24.05 5.41
N THR A 50 -6.47 -24.64 5.36
CA THR A 50 -5.52 -24.47 4.25
C THR A 50 -5.63 -25.59 3.21
N THR A 51 -6.50 -26.61 3.41
CA THR A 51 -6.86 -27.47 2.31
C THR A 51 -7.49 -26.55 1.26
N PRO A 52 -6.92 -26.43 0.06
CA PRO A 52 -7.57 -25.66 -0.99
C PRO A 52 -8.93 -26.38 -1.22
N GLN A 53 -10.01 -25.88 -0.64
CA GLN A 53 -11.25 -25.96 -1.37
C GLN A 53 -10.82 -25.45 -2.74
N SER A 54 -10.98 -26.28 -3.76
CA SER A 54 -10.83 -25.82 -5.11
C SER A 54 -11.49 -24.45 -5.09
N ILE A 55 -10.67 -23.40 -5.07
CA ILE A 55 -11.10 -22.08 -5.42
C ILE A 55 -11.45 -22.29 -6.89
N GLU A 56 -12.63 -22.84 -7.15
CA GLU A 56 -13.38 -22.40 -8.30
C GLU A 56 -13.35 -20.90 -8.10
N SER A 57 -12.43 -20.31 -8.83
CA SER A 57 -12.17 -18.90 -8.75
C SER A 57 -13.51 -18.23 -9.03
N ASP A 58 -14.21 -17.85 -7.98
CA ASP A 58 -15.06 -16.69 -8.04
C ASP A 58 -14.10 -15.49 -8.31
N ILE A 59 -13.52 -15.52 -9.52
CA ILE A 59 -12.85 -14.37 -10.09
C ILE A 59 -13.97 -13.36 -10.19
N LYS A 60 -14.07 -12.54 -9.14
CA LYS A 60 -15.02 -11.44 -9.15
C LYS A 60 -14.65 -10.62 -10.38
N PRO A 61 -15.56 -10.49 -11.36
CA PRO A 61 -15.26 -9.64 -12.50
C PRO A 61 -14.90 -8.26 -11.99
N SER A 62 -13.90 -7.65 -12.62
CA SER A 62 -13.55 -6.26 -12.37
C SER A 62 -14.82 -5.39 -12.39
N THR A 63 -14.97 -4.51 -11.40
CA THR A 63 -16.08 -3.54 -11.40
C THR A 63 -15.88 -2.48 -12.48
N GLY A 64 -14.68 -2.37 -13.01
CA GLY A 64 -14.26 -1.38 -13.98
C GLY A 64 -13.83 -0.05 -13.36
N ILE A 65 -13.97 0.10 -12.04
CA ILE A 65 -13.70 1.37 -11.35
C ILE A 65 -12.25 1.42 -10.88
N LEU A 66 -11.48 2.35 -11.39
CA LEU A 66 -10.16 2.69 -10.85
C LEU A 66 -10.30 3.63 -9.66
N ASN A 67 -9.65 3.28 -8.55
CA ASN A 67 -9.58 4.13 -7.35
C ASN A 67 -8.18 4.75 -7.26
N LEU A 68 -8.09 6.00 -7.64
CA LEU A 68 -6.89 6.81 -7.52
C LEU A 68 -7.07 7.87 -6.43
N ALA A 69 -5.99 8.48 -5.95
CA ALA A 69 -6.07 9.55 -4.98
C ALA A 69 -6.86 10.78 -5.47
N ILE A 70 -6.95 10.96 -6.79
CA ILE A 70 -7.72 12.01 -7.45
C ILE A 70 -9.21 11.70 -7.55
N GLY A 71 -9.66 10.49 -7.18
CA GLY A 71 -11.05 10.04 -7.24
C GLY A 71 -11.21 8.63 -7.84
N SER A 72 -12.44 8.13 -7.76
CA SER A 72 -12.84 6.85 -8.33
C SER A 72 -13.63 7.09 -9.62
N PHE A 73 -13.32 6.37 -10.67
CA PHE A 73 -13.99 6.52 -11.97
C PHE A 73 -13.82 5.26 -12.83
N ASP A 74 -14.79 5.00 -13.72
CA ASP A 74 -14.62 4.02 -14.79
C ASP A 74 -14.07 4.71 -16.05
N PRO A 75 -12.83 4.41 -16.46
CA PRO A 75 -12.16 5.10 -17.56
C PRO A 75 -12.82 4.89 -18.94
N LEU A 76 -13.73 3.90 -19.07
CA LEU A 76 -14.48 3.68 -20.31
C LEU A 76 -15.82 4.40 -20.37
N SER A 77 -16.41 4.74 -19.22
CA SER A 77 -17.77 5.30 -19.14
C SER A 77 -17.80 6.73 -18.59
N GLU A 78 -16.76 7.15 -17.89
CA GLU A 78 -16.71 8.42 -17.18
C GLU A 78 -15.54 9.28 -17.67
N GLN A 79 -15.71 10.59 -17.54
CA GLN A 79 -14.59 11.50 -17.76
C GLN A 79 -13.60 11.40 -16.58
N LEU A 80 -12.32 11.56 -16.90
CA LEU A 80 -11.29 11.71 -15.87
C LEU A 80 -11.70 12.82 -14.87
N PRO A 81 -11.42 12.63 -13.57
CA PRO A 81 -11.58 13.70 -12.60
C PRO A 81 -10.88 14.97 -13.04
N LEU A 82 -11.40 16.13 -12.62
CA LEU A 82 -10.78 17.42 -12.94
C LEU A 82 -9.37 17.48 -12.35
N LEU A 83 -8.38 17.52 -13.24
CA LEU A 83 -6.98 17.63 -12.90
C LEU A 83 -6.47 19.04 -13.20
N ASP A 84 -5.46 19.51 -12.43
CA ASP A 84 -4.76 20.75 -12.77
C ASP A 84 -4.12 20.61 -14.15
N SER A 85 -4.52 21.48 -15.09
CA SER A 85 -4.04 21.48 -16.46
C SER A 85 -2.49 21.60 -16.58
N ASN A 86 -1.84 22.19 -15.58
CA ASN A 86 -0.37 22.27 -15.51
C ASN A 86 0.29 20.97 -15.07
N LEU A 87 -0.49 19.97 -14.67
CA LEU A 87 -0.05 18.66 -14.23
C LEU A 87 -0.56 17.54 -15.15
N LEU A 88 -1.01 17.89 -16.35
CA LEU A 88 -1.38 16.95 -17.38
C LEU A 88 -0.22 16.67 -18.34
N ARG A 89 -0.15 15.45 -18.83
CA ARG A 89 0.61 15.10 -20.04
C ARG A 89 -0.34 15.11 -21.23
N TYR A 90 0.06 15.80 -22.27
CA TYR A 90 -0.73 15.95 -23.51
C TYR A 90 -0.20 15.06 -24.65
N ASP A 91 0.71 14.14 -24.36
CA ASP A 91 1.29 13.27 -25.38
C ASP A 91 0.41 12.03 -25.54
N ASP A 92 -0.56 12.09 -26.43
CA ASP A 92 -1.48 11.00 -26.77
C ASP A 92 -0.78 9.78 -27.37
N ASN A 93 0.46 9.96 -27.85
CA ASN A 93 1.31 8.91 -28.41
C ASN A 93 2.46 8.57 -27.47
N LEU A 94 2.17 8.41 -26.18
CA LEU A 94 3.19 8.05 -25.19
C LEU A 94 3.92 6.77 -25.60
N VAL A 95 5.15 6.93 -26.02
CA VAL A 95 6.05 5.82 -26.39
C VAL A 95 6.91 5.41 -25.20
N THR A 96 7.16 6.35 -24.29
CA THR A 96 7.94 6.10 -23.06
C THR A 96 7.29 6.80 -21.88
N GLY A 97 7.50 6.27 -20.68
CA GLY A 97 7.02 6.88 -19.45
C GLY A 97 6.03 6.00 -18.68
N LEU A 98 5.25 6.62 -17.81
CA LEU A 98 4.30 5.90 -16.97
C LEU A 98 2.91 5.86 -17.59
N ALA A 99 2.28 4.70 -17.52
CA ALA A 99 0.92 4.45 -17.98
C ALA A 99 0.16 3.62 -16.96
N ILE A 100 -1.16 3.64 -17.04
CA ILE A 100 -2.03 2.77 -16.27
C ILE A 100 -2.70 1.82 -17.26
N ILE A 101 -2.68 0.53 -16.94
CA ILE A 101 -3.50 -0.47 -17.62
C ILE A 101 -4.52 -1.06 -16.66
N GLN A 102 -5.67 -1.46 -17.18
CA GLN A 102 -6.68 -2.20 -16.43
C GLN A 102 -7.02 -3.48 -17.18
N LEU A 103 -6.98 -4.61 -16.50
CA LEU A 103 -7.33 -5.91 -17.04
C LEU A 103 -8.83 -6.19 -16.84
N PHE A 104 -9.37 -7.19 -17.54
CA PHE A 104 -10.75 -7.61 -17.37
C PHE A 104 -10.99 -8.44 -16.11
N SER A 105 -9.95 -9.09 -15.59
CA SER A 105 -10.03 -9.99 -14.43
C SER A 105 -8.68 -10.09 -13.73
N HIS A 106 -8.71 -10.53 -12.47
CA HIS A 106 -7.51 -10.82 -11.69
C HIS A 106 -6.82 -12.07 -12.20
N ASP A 107 -5.85 -11.89 -13.09
CA ASP A 107 -5.04 -12.98 -13.63
C ASP A 107 -3.58 -12.55 -13.77
N GLY A 108 -2.78 -12.96 -12.78
CA GLY A 108 -1.34 -12.66 -12.77
C GLY A 108 -0.59 -13.26 -13.97
N ALA A 109 -1.07 -14.36 -14.55
CA ALA A 109 -0.44 -14.96 -15.73
C ALA A 109 -0.68 -14.12 -16.98
N VAL A 110 -1.84 -13.48 -17.08
CA VAL A 110 -2.14 -12.52 -18.16
C VAL A 110 -1.24 -11.32 -18.04
N LEU A 111 -1.08 -10.73 -16.84
CA LEU A 111 -0.20 -9.59 -16.61
C LEU A 111 1.26 -9.91 -16.95
N GLU A 112 1.74 -11.08 -16.51
CA GLU A 112 3.11 -11.54 -16.81
C GLU A 112 3.32 -11.75 -18.31
N SER A 113 2.34 -12.33 -19.01
CA SER A 113 2.37 -12.49 -20.46
C SER A 113 2.43 -11.13 -21.17
N LEU A 114 1.55 -10.19 -20.77
CA LEU A 114 1.54 -8.84 -21.33
C LEU A 114 2.87 -8.11 -21.12
N SER A 115 3.44 -8.20 -19.91
CA SER A 115 4.74 -7.59 -19.61
C SER A 115 5.85 -8.13 -20.51
N LYS A 116 5.84 -9.43 -20.81
CA LYS A 116 6.81 -10.05 -21.74
C LYS A 116 6.57 -9.69 -23.20
N ASP A 117 5.30 -9.68 -23.64
CA ASP A 117 4.94 -9.40 -25.04
C ASP A 117 5.25 -7.95 -25.41
N TYR A 118 5.11 -7.02 -24.47
CA TYR A 118 5.24 -5.58 -24.68
C TYR A 118 6.46 -4.95 -24.01
N ASP A 119 7.28 -5.74 -23.31
CA ASP A 119 8.51 -5.31 -22.63
C ASP A 119 8.32 -4.13 -21.65
N PHE A 120 7.14 -4.05 -21.03
CA PHE A 120 6.89 -3.06 -19.97
C PHE A 120 7.24 -3.61 -18.59
N THR A 121 7.54 -2.70 -17.66
CA THR A 121 7.78 -3.03 -16.26
C THR A 121 6.54 -2.70 -15.44
N VAL A 122 6.06 -3.66 -14.65
CA VAL A 122 5.01 -3.43 -13.65
C VAL A 122 5.64 -2.73 -12.45
N LEU A 123 5.08 -1.60 -12.04
CA LEU A 123 5.59 -0.79 -10.93
C LEU A 123 4.75 -0.95 -9.66
N ASP A 124 3.42 -0.91 -9.80
CA ASP A 124 2.52 -0.97 -8.65
C ASP A 124 1.14 -1.47 -9.05
N PHE A 125 0.39 -2.00 -8.08
CA PHE A 125 -1.02 -2.31 -8.21
C PHE A 125 -1.86 -1.11 -7.76
N ILE A 126 -2.87 -0.73 -8.52
CA ILE A 126 -3.72 0.40 -8.19
C ILE A 126 -4.98 -0.08 -7.46
N SER A 127 -5.92 -0.65 -8.17
CA SER A 127 -7.16 -1.25 -7.65
C SER A 127 -7.91 -1.86 -8.82
N ASP A 128 -8.83 -2.76 -8.54
CA ASP A 128 -9.78 -3.30 -9.53
C ASP A 128 -9.11 -3.64 -10.87
N GLU A 129 -8.04 -4.43 -10.80
CA GLU A 129 -7.20 -4.88 -11.93
C GLU A 129 -6.44 -3.76 -12.66
N GLY A 130 -6.31 -2.62 -12.02
CA GLY A 130 -5.47 -1.51 -12.47
C GLY A 130 -4.01 -1.69 -12.05
N TRP A 131 -3.10 -1.39 -12.96
CA TRP A 131 -1.66 -1.51 -12.75
C TRP A 131 -0.93 -0.29 -13.29
N LEU A 132 -0.03 0.25 -12.47
CA LEU A 132 0.92 1.26 -12.92
C LEU A 132 2.08 0.56 -13.59
N ILE A 133 2.38 0.96 -14.81
CA ILE A 133 3.45 0.37 -15.61
C ILE A 133 4.41 1.44 -16.15
N ARG A 134 5.63 1.02 -16.42
CA ARG A 134 6.60 1.79 -17.22
C ARG A 134 6.72 1.21 -18.61
N LEU A 135 6.43 2.01 -19.60
CA LEU A 135 6.65 1.64 -21.00
C LEU A 135 8.15 1.56 -21.33
N PRO A 136 8.55 0.68 -22.27
CA PRO A 136 9.93 0.57 -22.70
C PRO A 136 10.44 1.86 -23.38
N GLN A 137 11.75 2.01 -23.45
CA GLN A 137 12.40 3.19 -24.07
C GLN A 137 12.18 3.27 -25.59
N SER A 138 11.85 2.15 -26.22
CA SER A 138 11.63 2.07 -27.67
C SER A 138 10.72 0.88 -28.00
N GLY A 139 10.01 0.97 -29.09
CA GLY A 139 9.16 -0.11 -29.60
C GLY A 139 7.68 0.13 -29.31
N VAL A 140 7.12 -0.60 -28.36
CA VAL A 140 5.70 -0.59 -28.03
C VAL A 140 5.30 0.68 -27.32
N GLY A 141 4.23 1.30 -27.77
CA GLY A 141 3.61 2.46 -27.14
C GLY A 141 2.26 2.13 -26.50
N LEU A 142 1.65 3.16 -25.90
CA LEU A 142 0.33 3.05 -25.30
C LEU A 142 -0.74 2.59 -26.31
N ALA A 143 -0.66 3.03 -27.56
CA ALA A 143 -1.60 2.67 -28.61
C ALA A 143 -1.63 1.16 -28.92
N ASP A 144 -0.50 0.47 -28.78
CA ASP A 144 -0.43 -0.98 -28.96
C ASP A 144 -1.15 -1.71 -27.82
N LEU A 145 -0.96 -1.26 -26.58
CA LEU A 145 -1.65 -1.78 -25.41
C LEU A 145 -3.18 -1.59 -25.48
N GLN A 146 -3.62 -0.45 -25.99
CA GLN A 146 -5.06 -0.14 -26.17
C GLN A 146 -5.76 -1.08 -27.15
N GLN A 147 -5.02 -1.76 -28.02
CA GLN A 147 -5.56 -2.70 -29.02
C GLN A 147 -5.53 -4.16 -28.56
N ASP A 148 -4.87 -4.46 -27.44
CA ASP A 148 -4.78 -5.83 -26.93
C ASP A 148 -6.08 -6.25 -26.23
N SER A 149 -6.67 -7.35 -26.68
CA SER A 149 -7.95 -7.86 -26.16
C SER A 149 -7.91 -8.34 -24.71
N ARG A 150 -6.74 -8.50 -24.12
CA ARG A 150 -6.54 -8.84 -22.68
C ARG A 150 -6.65 -7.63 -21.79
N ILE A 151 -6.51 -6.41 -22.36
CA ILE A 151 -6.54 -5.14 -21.65
C ILE A 151 -7.93 -4.52 -21.79
N ARG A 152 -8.57 -4.22 -20.66
CA ARG A 152 -9.85 -3.51 -20.64
C ARG A 152 -9.67 -2.04 -21.01
N TRP A 153 -8.63 -1.40 -20.49
CA TRP A 153 -8.30 0.00 -20.73
C TRP A 153 -6.80 0.24 -20.53
N ALA A 154 -6.26 1.16 -21.30
CA ALA A 154 -4.90 1.67 -21.10
C ALA A 154 -4.87 3.18 -21.33
N GLY A 155 -4.21 3.91 -20.44
CA GLY A 155 -4.15 5.37 -20.50
C GLY A 155 -2.87 5.94 -19.91
N VAL A 156 -2.61 7.22 -20.25
CA VAL A 156 -1.47 7.97 -19.70
C VAL A 156 -1.65 8.17 -18.21
N GLU A 157 -0.61 7.90 -17.44
CA GLU A 157 -0.55 8.33 -16.05
C GLU A 157 -0.11 9.80 -16.02
N HIS A 158 -1.00 10.66 -15.53
CA HIS A 158 -0.74 12.10 -15.44
C HIS A 158 0.03 12.46 -14.16
N PRO A 159 0.97 13.43 -14.20
CA PRO A 159 1.68 13.90 -13.01
C PRO A 159 0.77 14.27 -11.84
N ALA A 160 -0.44 14.78 -12.10
CA ALA A 160 -1.44 15.07 -11.07
C ALA A 160 -1.84 13.84 -10.24
N MET A 161 -1.77 12.64 -10.82
CA MET A 161 -2.14 11.38 -10.16
C MET A 161 -1.11 10.92 -9.13
N ARG A 162 0.07 11.55 -9.11
CA ARG A 162 1.21 11.22 -8.22
C ARG A 162 1.28 12.12 -6.98
N ILE A 163 0.35 13.02 -6.79
CA ILE A 163 0.40 14.00 -5.70
C ILE A 163 -0.83 13.79 -4.82
N SER A 164 -0.61 13.68 -3.51
CA SER A 164 -1.70 13.66 -2.56
C SER A 164 -2.56 14.90 -2.68
N PRO A 165 -3.90 14.78 -2.72
CA PRO A 165 -4.81 15.93 -2.70
C PRO A 165 -4.54 16.88 -1.53
N LEU A 166 -4.10 16.36 -0.38
CA LEU A 166 -3.76 17.17 0.79
C LEU A 166 -2.65 18.20 0.49
N ILE A 167 -1.67 17.83 -0.34
CA ILE A 167 -0.61 18.76 -0.75
C ILE A 167 -1.14 19.72 -1.82
N LEU A 168 -1.94 19.24 -2.77
CA LEU A 168 -2.47 20.08 -3.84
C LEU A 168 -3.37 21.18 -3.31
N ASP A 169 -4.21 20.88 -2.32
CA ASP A 169 -5.16 21.83 -1.74
C ASP A 169 -4.47 22.95 -0.96
N ASN A 170 -3.37 22.65 -0.29
CA ASN A 170 -2.65 23.66 0.50
C ASN A 170 -1.13 23.38 0.58
N PRO A 171 -0.40 23.56 -0.52
CA PRO A 171 1.04 23.26 -0.57
C PRO A 171 1.86 23.98 0.51
N ALA A 172 1.54 25.23 0.78
CA ALA A 172 2.29 26.07 1.74
C ALA A 172 2.18 25.59 3.20
N SER A 173 1.25 24.69 3.50
CA SER A 173 1.11 24.12 4.85
C SER A 173 2.15 23.04 5.17
N PHE A 174 2.91 22.60 4.18
CA PHE A 174 3.87 21.53 4.34
C PHE A 174 5.29 22.03 4.09
N SER A 175 6.20 21.64 4.97
CA SER A 175 7.64 21.87 4.82
C SER A 175 8.41 20.54 4.68
N LYS A 176 7.71 19.41 4.86
CA LYS A 176 8.26 18.06 4.76
C LYS A 176 7.28 17.18 4.01
N ILE A 177 7.77 16.52 2.97
CA ILE A 177 6.99 15.55 2.19
C ILE A 177 7.72 14.21 2.07
N ALA A 178 6.97 13.15 1.96
CA ALA A 178 7.46 11.84 1.60
C ALA A 178 7.20 11.58 0.12
N ILE A 179 8.16 10.94 -0.55
CA ILE A 179 8.03 10.51 -1.93
C ILE A 179 8.29 9.01 -2.02
N VAL A 180 7.52 8.34 -2.85
CA VAL A 180 7.72 6.92 -3.17
C VAL A 180 8.43 6.84 -4.52
N PRO A 181 9.69 6.40 -4.55
CA PRO A 181 10.39 6.10 -5.79
C PRO A 181 9.75 4.90 -6.50
N ALA A 182 9.85 4.88 -7.82
CA ALA A 182 9.41 3.73 -8.61
C ALA A 182 10.20 2.47 -8.22
N SER A 183 9.53 1.32 -8.16
CA SER A 183 10.10 0.06 -7.69
C SER A 183 11.23 -0.48 -8.58
N ASP A 184 11.28 -0.05 -9.83
CA ASP A 184 12.35 -0.39 -10.78
C ASP A 184 13.59 0.52 -10.69
N LEU A 185 13.58 1.52 -9.78
CA LEU A 185 14.72 2.41 -9.60
C LEU A 185 15.83 1.72 -8.81
N ALA A 186 16.96 1.51 -9.44
CA ALA A 186 18.13 0.93 -8.78
C ALA A 186 18.64 1.85 -7.64
N VAL A 187 19.30 1.26 -6.64
CA VAL A 187 19.84 1.99 -5.47
C VAL A 187 20.74 3.16 -5.88
N ALA A 188 21.56 3.00 -6.91
CA ALA A 188 22.37 4.09 -7.45
C ALA A 188 21.52 5.25 -7.98
N GLY A 189 20.35 4.96 -8.53
CA GLY A 189 19.37 5.94 -9.01
C GLY A 189 18.76 6.77 -7.88
N LEU A 190 18.61 6.22 -6.68
CA LEU A 190 18.09 6.95 -5.52
C LEU A 190 19.00 8.12 -5.13
N SER A 191 20.33 7.94 -5.16
CA SER A 191 21.27 9.02 -4.89
C SER A 191 21.21 10.13 -5.95
N THR A 192 20.95 9.76 -7.20
CA THR A 192 20.77 10.74 -8.27
C THR A 192 19.45 11.48 -8.12
N LEU A 193 18.37 10.76 -7.84
CA LEU A 193 17.07 11.34 -7.58
C LEU A 193 17.13 12.37 -6.43
N ALA A 194 17.79 12.03 -5.31
CA ALA A 194 17.94 12.94 -4.18
C ALA A 194 18.65 14.24 -4.56
N LYS A 195 19.70 14.18 -5.39
CA LYS A 195 20.42 15.37 -5.88
C LYS A 195 19.55 16.20 -6.81
N ASP A 196 18.80 15.56 -7.69
CA ASP A 196 17.93 16.27 -8.64
C ASP A 196 16.80 16.98 -7.91
N ILE A 197 16.23 16.37 -6.85
CA ILE A 197 15.19 17.00 -6.01
C ILE A 197 15.73 18.25 -5.31
N VAL A 198 16.96 18.23 -4.83
CA VAL A 198 17.62 19.45 -4.30
C VAL A 198 17.79 20.49 -5.41
N ALA A 199 18.14 20.07 -6.62
CA ALA A 199 18.24 20.97 -7.77
C ALA A 199 16.86 21.55 -8.20
N TYR A 200 15.76 20.86 -7.90
CA TYR A 200 14.39 21.39 -8.08
C TYR A 200 14.03 22.46 -7.07
N GLY A 201 14.84 22.67 -6.02
CA GLY A 201 14.67 23.71 -5.02
C GLY A 201 14.28 23.21 -3.63
N ALA A 202 14.41 21.91 -3.36
CA ALA A 202 14.33 21.40 -1.99
C ALA A 202 15.56 21.82 -1.17
N GLU A 203 15.38 21.99 0.15
CA GLU A 203 16.48 22.31 1.07
C GLU A 203 17.38 21.10 1.32
N SER A 204 16.75 19.95 1.47
CA SER A 204 17.45 18.67 1.63
C SER A 204 16.56 17.50 1.22
N THR A 205 17.20 16.40 0.81
CA THR A 205 16.52 15.15 0.47
C THR A 205 17.35 13.98 0.96
N TRP A 206 16.68 13.04 1.63
CA TRP A 206 17.23 11.75 1.96
C TRP A 206 16.39 10.66 1.29
N CYS A 207 17.03 9.69 0.65
CA CYS A 207 16.36 8.56 0.01
C CYS A 207 16.88 7.23 0.57
N GLY A 208 15.96 6.43 1.08
CA GLY A 208 16.13 5.02 1.37
C GLY A 208 15.41 4.14 0.35
N VAL A 209 15.43 2.83 0.59
CA VAL A 209 14.67 1.88 -0.23
C VAL A 209 13.18 2.10 0.01
N GLY A 210 12.45 2.40 -1.06
CA GLY A 210 10.99 2.56 -1.04
C GLY A 210 10.46 3.93 -0.60
N ILE A 211 11.29 4.81 0.00
CA ILE A 211 10.84 6.13 0.44
C ILE A 211 11.96 7.17 0.39
N CYS A 212 11.62 8.39 0.02
CA CYS A 212 12.47 9.55 0.25
C CYS A 212 11.75 10.57 1.12
N GLU A 213 12.49 11.23 2.02
CA GLU A 213 12.03 12.39 2.76
C GLU A 213 12.64 13.67 2.16
N VAL A 214 11.82 14.67 1.95
CA VAL A 214 12.21 15.93 1.32
C VAL A 214 11.80 17.08 2.23
N ASN A 215 12.76 17.92 2.61
CA ASN A 215 12.51 19.16 3.30
C ASN A 215 12.50 20.32 2.29
N ILE A 216 11.48 21.16 2.35
CA ILE A 216 11.22 22.21 1.37
C ILE A 216 10.79 23.47 2.09
N ALA A 217 11.39 24.63 1.76
CA ALA A 217 10.88 25.90 2.24
C ALA A 217 9.42 26.08 1.77
N SER A 218 8.52 26.51 2.65
CA SER A 218 7.09 26.65 2.36
C SER A 218 6.80 27.49 1.10
N SER A 219 7.64 28.46 0.79
CA SER A 219 7.54 29.28 -0.43
C SER A 219 7.81 28.49 -1.72
N ASN A 220 8.50 27.37 -1.65
CA ASN A 220 8.97 26.60 -2.81
C ASN A 220 8.16 25.31 -3.02
N VAL A 221 7.35 24.89 -2.06
CA VAL A 221 6.65 23.61 -2.09
C VAL A 221 5.87 23.41 -3.39
N ALA A 222 5.06 24.38 -3.78
CA ALA A 222 4.25 24.29 -5.00
C ALA A 222 5.09 24.08 -6.28
N THR A 223 6.30 24.64 -6.32
CA THR A 223 7.21 24.47 -7.47
C THR A 223 7.89 23.12 -7.45
N VAL A 224 8.42 22.73 -6.28
CA VAL A 224 9.18 21.48 -6.13
C VAL A 224 8.31 20.27 -6.35
N ILE A 225 7.09 20.21 -5.77
CA ILE A 225 6.17 19.08 -5.95
C ILE A 225 5.77 18.88 -7.42
N LYS A 226 5.60 19.99 -8.17
CA LYS A 226 5.31 19.90 -9.62
C LYS A 226 6.48 19.28 -10.38
N GLN A 227 7.71 19.72 -10.12
CA GLN A 227 8.89 19.16 -10.80
C GLN A 227 9.08 17.67 -10.46
N ILE A 228 8.90 17.31 -9.19
CA ILE A 228 8.94 15.91 -8.75
C ILE A 228 7.84 15.09 -9.46
N ALA A 229 6.64 15.65 -9.63
CA ALA A 229 5.54 14.94 -10.29
C ALA A 229 5.84 14.62 -11.77
N PHE A 230 6.61 15.44 -12.46
CA PHE A 230 7.05 15.16 -13.82
C PHE A 230 8.25 14.20 -13.90
N ASP A 231 8.91 13.92 -12.77
CA ASP A 231 10.00 12.96 -12.73
C ASP A 231 9.45 11.52 -12.73
N GLY A 232 9.66 10.80 -13.81
CA GLY A 232 9.18 9.43 -13.97
C GLY A 232 9.79 8.40 -13.01
N ARG A 233 10.77 8.80 -12.19
CA ARG A 233 11.35 7.98 -11.13
C ARG A 233 10.53 8.01 -9.84
N VAL A 234 9.52 8.89 -9.74
CA VAL A 234 8.64 9.05 -8.59
C VAL A 234 7.23 8.65 -8.98
N ILE A 235 6.59 7.81 -8.16
CA ILE A 235 5.23 7.34 -8.39
C ILE A 235 4.21 7.94 -7.42
N TRP A 236 4.65 8.52 -6.28
CA TRP A 236 3.76 9.14 -5.31
C TRP A 236 4.45 10.21 -4.46
N GLN A 237 3.67 11.20 -4.03
CA GLN A 237 4.08 12.28 -3.12
C GLN A 237 2.98 12.52 -2.10
N GLU A 238 3.33 12.58 -0.82
CA GLU A 238 2.40 12.83 0.28
C GLU A 238 3.03 13.66 1.41
N PRO A 239 2.22 14.25 2.31
CA PRO A 239 2.77 14.90 3.50
C PRO A 239 3.56 13.90 4.34
N SER A 240 4.72 14.33 4.84
CA SER A 240 5.46 13.57 5.84
C SER A 240 5.19 14.16 7.22
N TYR A 241 4.81 13.30 8.15
CA TYR A 241 4.56 13.66 9.54
C TYR A 241 5.62 13.03 10.43
N ASP A 242 6.01 13.73 11.48
CA ASP A 242 6.86 13.14 12.49
C ASP A 242 6.06 12.09 13.27
N LEU A 243 6.56 10.85 13.25
CA LEU A 243 5.92 9.75 13.95
C LEU A 243 6.38 9.74 15.40
N GLU A 244 5.42 9.74 16.33
CA GLU A 244 5.67 9.59 17.75
C GLU A 244 5.15 8.25 18.26
N LEU A 245 5.89 7.63 19.17
CA LEU A 245 5.47 6.39 19.79
C LEU A 245 4.50 6.67 20.92
N HIS A 246 3.26 6.25 20.78
CA HIS A 246 2.20 6.44 21.77
C HIS A 246 1.86 5.18 22.58
N ASN A 247 2.72 4.16 22.58
CA ASN A 247 2.44 2.86 23.23
C ASN A 247 2.08 2.98 24.71
N ALA A 248 2.73 3.89 25.45
CA ALA A 248 2.40 4.12 26.85
C ALA A 248 0.99 4.72 27.03
N VAL A 249 0.61 5.65 26.15
CA VAL A 249 -0.73 6.26 26.15
C VAL A 249 -1.78 5.23 25.74
N ALA A 250 -1.51 4.47 24.66
CA ALA A 250 -2.40 3.41 24.20
C ALA A 250 -2.59 2.33 25.27
N GLY A 251 -1.52 1.89 25.94
CA GLY A 251 -1.58 0.95 27.05
C GLY A 251 -2.39 1.44 28.25
N ALA A 252 -2.31 2.75 28.55
CA ALA A 252 -3.13 3.37 29.60
C ALA A 252 -4.61 3.43 29.20
N LEU A 253 -4.91 3.88 27.98
CA LEU A 253 -6.30 4.01 27.49
C LEU A 253 -7.01 2.65 27.34
N SER A 254 -6.27 1.62 26.91
CA SER A 254 -6.80 0.26 26.76
C SER A 254 -6.90 -0.50 28.10
N GLY A 255 -6.40 0.09 29.19
CA GLY A 255 -6.39 -0.54 30.51
C GLY A 255 -5.32 -1.61 30.72
N VAL A 256 -4.48 -1.89 29.70
CA VAL A 256 -3.42 -2.91 29.77
C VAL A 256 -2.46 -2.64 30.92
N LEU A 257 -2.07 -1.38 31.13
CA LEU A 257 -1.17 -1.01 32.24
C LEU A 257 -1.82 -1.24 33.62
N GLY A 258 -3.15 -1.08 33.72
CA GLY A 258 -3.91 -1.38 34.93
C GLY A 258 -3.95 -2.87 35.27
N VAL A 259 -3.95 -3.73 34.24
CA VAL A 259 -3.95 -5.18 34.39
C VAL A 259 -2.53 -5.70 34.68
N SER A 260 -1.53 -5.29 33.90
CA SER A 260 -0.15 -5.74 34.06
C SER A 260 0.48 -5.31 35.39
N ASN A 261 0.09 -4.15 35.92
CA ASN A 261 0.58 -3.62 37.21
C ASN A 261 -0.29 -4.04 38.42
N ASN A 262 -1.31 -4.85 38.19
CA ASN A 262 -2.23 -5.23 39.27
C ASN A 262 -1.66 -6.40 40.07
N ALA A 263 -1.32 -6.17 41.33
CA ALA A 263 -0.78 -7.17 42.26
C ALA A 263 -1.73 -8.36 42.52
N THR A 264 -3.02 -8.21 42.22
CA THR A 264 -4.02 -9.25 42.43
C THR A 264 -4.10 -10.25 41.29
N PHE A 265 -3.89 -9.78 40.06
CA PHE A 265 -4.10 -10.62 38.88
C PHE A 265 -2.81 -11.22 38.33
N THR A 266 -1.63 -10.59 38.51
CA THR A 266 -0.32 -11.04 38.04
C THR A 266 -0.34 -11.55 36.57
N LEU A 267 -1.14 -10.89 35.71
CA LEU A 267 -1.27 -11.26 34.31
C LEU A 267 -0.15 -10.61 33.51
N ASP A 268 0.88 -11.37 33.22
CA ASP A 268 2.07 -10.92 32.48
C ASP A 268 2.29 -11.67 31.16
N GLY A 269 1.35 -12.54 30.78
CA GLY A 269 1.45 -13.36 29.57
C GLY A 269 2.45 -14.53 29.70
N SER A 270 2.93 -14.84 30.90
CA SER A 270 3.82 -15.98 31.09
C SER A 270 3.15 -17.28 30.66
N GLY A 271 3.82 -18.05 29.81
CA GLY A 271 3.29 -19.30 29.26
C GLY A 271 2.40 -19.15 28.03
N GLU A 272 2.10 -17.91 27.61
CA GLU A 272 1.30 -17.65 26.43
C GLU A 272 2.18 -17.50 25.18
N MET A 273 1.69 -17.98 24.05
CA MET A 273 2.37 -17.91 22.77
C MET A 273 1.62 -16.96 21.84
N ILE A 274 2.32 -15.96 21.31
CA ILE A 274 1.73 -14.97 20.38
C ILE A 274 2.40 -15.13 19.03
N ALA A 275 1.61 -15.32 17.97
CA ALA A 275 2.07 -15.25 16.60
C ALA A 275 1.97 -13.81 16.09
N ILE A 276 3.06 -13.29 15.54
CA ILE A 276 3.12 -11.97 14.92
C ILE A 276 3.47 -12.18 13.45
N THR A 277 2.63 -11.65 12.56
CA THR A 277 2.90 -11.59 11.12
C THR A 277 3.17 -10.14 10.77
N ASP A 278 4.40 -9.85 10.37
CA ASP A 278 4.85 -8.49 10.07
C ASP A 278 5.97 -8.54 9.01
N THR A 279 6.41 -7.37 8.56
CA THR A 279 7.52 -7.21 7.61
C THR A 279 8.90 -7.54 8.22
N GLY A 280 8.98 -7.67 9.54
CA GLY A 280 10.18 -8.04 10.26
C GLY A 280 10.03 -7.96 11.77
N LEU A 281 10.96 -8.58 12.47
CA LEU A 281 11.08 -8.57 13.92
C LEU A 281 12.53 -8.36 14.32
N ASP A 282 12.79 -7.34 15.14
CA ASP A 282 14.09 -7.16 15.77
C ASP A 282 14.28 -8.20 16.90
N ARG A 283 14.90 -9.32 16.55
CA ARG A 283 15.15 -10.45 17.48
C ARG A 283 16.12 -10.10 18.61
N ASP A 284 16.94 -9.07 18.42
CA ASP A 284 17.95 -8.64 19.38
C ASP A 284 17.42 -7.55 20.34
N HIS A 285 16.16 -7.08 20.12
CA HIS A 285 15.53 -6.11 21.02
C HIS A 285 15.45 -6.66 22.45
N PRO A 286 15.84 -5.89 23.48
CA PRO A 286 15.90 -6.35 24.87
C PRO A 286 14.61 -6.98 25.40
N ASP A 287 13.44 -6.50 24.92
CA ASP A 287 12.14 -7.00 25.34
C ASP A 287 11.74 -8.31 24.66
N ILE A 288 12.44 -8.73 23.61
CA ILE A 288 12.09 -9.88 22.76
C ILE A 288 13.16 -10.96 22.78
N VAL A 289 14.41 -10.59 23.00
CA VAL A 289 15.54 -11.51 22.99
C VAL A 289 15.32 -12.70 23.93
N GLY A 290 15.53 -13.92 23.40
CA GLY A 290 15.30 -15.16 24.13
C GLY A 290 13.84 -15.61 24.24
N ARG A 291 12.89 -14.87 23.65
CA ARG A 291 11.46 -15.20 23.62
C ARG A 291 10.96 -15.62 22.23
N VAL A 292 11.78 -15.47 21.20
CA VAL A 292 11.43 -15.84 19.83
C VAL A 292 11.69 -17.31 19.59
N ILE A 293 10.69 -18.06 19.16
CA ILE A 293 10.71 -19.51 18.92
C ILE A 293 10.40 -19.88 17.47
N GLY A 294 10.64 -19.03 16.52
CA GLY A 294 10.37 -19.28 15.10
C GLY A 294 11.49 -18.81 14.20
#